data_660701098ca0ac3936f3ee5c13d0eab8
#
_entry.id   660701098ca0ac3936f3ee5c13d0eab8
#
_cell.length_a   1.000
_cell.length_b   1.000
_cell.length_c   1.000
_cell.angle_alpha   90.00
_cell.angle_beta   90.00
_cell.angle_gamma   90.00
#
_symmetry.space_group_name_H-M   'P 1'
#
loop_
_entity.id
_entity.type
_entity.pdbx_description
1 polymer ?
#
loop_
_entity_poly.entity_id
_entity_poly.type
_entity_poly.pdbx_seq_one_letter_code
_entity_poly.pdbx_strand_id
1 'polypeptide(L)'
;MKEDRLLYLLESLLGRSKSARGGDEAVFNCPNCNHRKKKLTLNKLTQKYQCWVCGFKGARALQLLKFIKAPYTAFQELKDIDSQYNFKSTTQVVKPKDQLKLPEGFTPILAGKGLIRDKAFNYLSSRGVTPQDIVKYNIGYIEEGPLNNFIITPSYDRNGFLNYWVGRSFDPNAYHKHKLPPTSKDIIGFDMLINFNLPLIICEGAFDAIALKRNAIPLFGKKISKTLYKELVRSKVKQIYLALDQDAILDSLKYAKELMAYGKEIFLLELGGKDPSEIGFEDMTNVLQQSKPLNFQELVKKKILYQ
;
A
#
# COMPACT_ATOMS: atom_id res chain seq x y z
N MET A 1 -22.35 36.14 -0.95
CA MET A 1 -22.21 36.43 -2.43
C MET A 1 -21.16 35.55 -3.15
N LYS A 2 -20.21 34.88 -2.45
CA LYS A 2 -19.12 34.17 -3.15
C LYS A 2 -19.39 32.66 -3.27
N GLU A 3 -20.13 32.07 -2.36
CA GLU A 3 -20.57 30.65 -2.36
C GLU A 3 -21.60 30.37 -3.46
N ASP A 4 -22.12 31.44 -4.06
CA ASP A 4 -23.15 31.36 -5.06
C ASP A 4 -22.62 30.93 -6.43
N ARG A 5 -21.39 31.30 -6.84
CA ARG A 5 -20.89 30.98 -8.20
C ARG A 5 -20.79 29.48 -8.48
N LEU A 6 -20.23 28.68 -7.55
CA LEU A 6 -20.20 27.21 -7.68
C LEU A 6 -21.63 26.67 -7.73
N LEU A 7 -22.51 27.21 -6.87
CA LEU A 7 -23.89 26.78 -6.82
C LEU A 7 -24.61 27.11 -8.16
N TYR A 8 -24.46 28.32 -8.69
CA TYR A 8 -25.03 28.72 -9.99
C TYR A 8 -24.53 27.84 -11.13
N LEU A 9 -23.22 27.58 -11.19
CA LEU A 9 -22.63 26.68 -12.17
C LEU A 9 -23.26 25.28 -12.10
N LEU A 10 -23.40 24.73 -10.91
CA LEU A 10 -23.98 23.37 -10.74
C LEU A 10 -25.51 23.40 -10.99
N GLU A 11 -26.20 24.44 -10.63
CA GLU A 11 -27.64 24.56 -10.90
C GLU A 11 -27.94 24.69 -12.39
N SER A 12 -27.06 25.33 -13.16
CA SER A 12 -27.21 25.42 -14.64
C SER A 12 -27.09 24.05 -15.32
N LEU A 13 -26.34 23.09 -14.67
CA LEU A 13 -26.05 21.77 -15.21
C LEU A 13 -26.96 20.66 -14.66
N LEU A 14 -27.36 20.77 -13.39
CA LEU A 14 -28.11 19.75 -12.67
C LEU A 14 -29.53 20.16 -12.31
N GLY A 15 -29.91 21.41 -12.64
CA GLY A 15 -31.17 22.02 -12.24
C GLY A 15 -31.14 22.57 -10.81
N ARG A 16 -32.16 23.33 -10.42
CA ARG A 16 -32.26 23.99 -9.12
C ARG A 16 -31.98 23.06 -7.95
N SER A 17 -31.17 23.51 -7.02
CA SER A 17 -30.87 22.78 -5.77
C SER A 17 -31.91 23.04 -4.67
N LYS A 18 -31.77 22.33 -3.55
CA LYS A 18 -32.36 22.67 -2.24
C LYS A 18 -31.24 22.86 -1.25
N SER A 19 -31.35 23.88 -0.41
CA SER A 19 -30.40 24.09 0.70
C SER A 19 -30.61 23.04 1.81
N ALA A 20 -29.51 22.58 2.42
CA ALA A 20 -29.51 21.69 3.57
C ALA A 20 -28.40 22.12 4.55
N ARG A 21 -28.52 21.70 5.83
CA ARG A 21 -27.52 21.92 6.91
C ARG A 21 -27.02 23.35 7.02
N GLY A 22 -27.91 24.27 7.35
CA GLY A 22 -27.52 25.65 7.64
C GLY A 22 -27.00 26.45 6.43
N GLY A 23 -27.21 25.97 5.21
CA GLY A 23 -26.78 26.67 4.00
C GLY A 23 -25.50 26.19 3.36
N ASP A 24 -24.69 25.39 4.03
CA ASP A 24 -23.39 24.91 3.53
C ASP A 24 -23.51 23.76 2.51
N GLU A 25 -24.65 23.13 2.43
CA GLU A 25 -24.91 22.00 1.51
C GLU A 25 -26.03 22.33 0.53
N ALA A 26 -25.84 21.92 -0.71
CA ALA A 26 -26.85 21.96 -1.77
C ALA A 26 -27.22 20.53 -2.18
N VAL A 27 -28.52 20.29 -2.38
CA VAL A 27 -29.04 18.96 -2.74
C VAL A 27 -29.66 19.00 -4.14
N PHE A 28 -29.14 18.13 -5.02
CA PHE A 28 -29.53 18.02 -6.43
C PHE A 28 -30.22 16.67 -6.73
N ASN A 29 -30.79 16.56 -7.91
CA ASN A 29 -31.10 15.27 -8.48
C ASN A 29 -29.80 14.53 -8.82
N CYS A 30 -29.74 13.24 -8.57
CA CYS A 30 -28.55 12.48 -8.85
C CYS A 30 -28.47 12.10 -10.34
N PRO A 31 -27.42 12.51 -11.07
CA PRO A 31 -27.31 12.19 -12.49
C PRO A 31 -26.97 10.72 -12.76
N ASN A 32 -26.57 9.96 -11.72
CA ASN A 32 -26.27 8.55 -11.85
C ASN A 32 -27.50 7.64 -11.74
N CYS A 33 -28.39 7.90 -10.78
CA CYS A 33 -29.56 7.03 -10.56
C CYS A 33 -30.91 7.68 -10.93
N ASN A 34 -30.92 8.94 -11.32
CA ASN A 34 -32.09 9.72 -11.70
C ASN A 34 -33.28 9.59 -10.73
N HIS A 35 -32.97 9.47 -9.43
CA HIS A 35 -34.00 9.32 -8.41
C HIS A 35 -34.92 10.55 -8.40
N ARG A 36 -36.24 10.31 -8.38
CA ARG A 36 -37.28 11.36 -8.44
C ARG A 36 -37.17 12.47 -7.38
N LYS A 37 -36.59 12.17 -6.23
CA LYS A 37 -36.30 13.15 -5.16
C LYS A 37 -34.83 13.55 -5.21
N LYS A 38 -34.51 14.81 -4.90
CA LYS A 38 -33.15 15.30 -4.77
C LYS A 38 -32.41 14.55 -3.65
N LYS A 39 -31.35 13.85 -3.97
CA LYS A 39 -30.60 12.95 -3.05
C LYS A 39 -29.09 13.06 -3.22
N LEU A 40 -28.60 13.84 -4.19
CA LEU A 40 -27.18 14.14 -4.34
C LEU A 40 -26.86 15.38 -3.52
N THR A 41 -26.25 15.21 -2.37
CA THR A 41 -25.79 16.29 -1.49
C THR A 41 -24.39 16.69 -1.91
N LEU A 42 -24.16 18.01 -2.07
CA LEU A 42 -22.85 18.59 -2.34
C LEU A 42 -22.56 19.66 -1.28
N ASN A 43 -21.40 19.56 -0.67
CA ASN A 43 -20.90 20.58 0.24
C ASN A 43 -20.24 21.70 -0.56
N LYS A 44 -20.73 22.94 -0.42
CA LYS A 44 -20.32 24.10 -1.20
C LYS A 44 -18.87 24.54 -0.91
N LEU A 45 -18.40 24.30 0.30
CA LEU A 45 -17.05 24.68 0.73
C LEU A 45 -15.99 23.66 0.29
N THR A 46 -16.30 22.37 0.41
CA THR A 46 -15.34 21.29 0.13
C THR A 46 -15.50 20.66 -1.24
N GLN A 47 -16.61 20.95 -1.94
CA GLN A 47 -17.02 20.37 -3.21
C GLN A 47 -17.28 18.84 -3.16
N LYS A 48 -17.20 18.22 -1.97
CA LYS A 48 -17.51 16.79 -1.81
C LYS A 48 -19.00 16.57 -2.06
N TYR A 49 -19.30 15.50 -2.76
CA TYR A 49 -20.69 15.13 -3.03
C TYR A 49 -20.94 13.65 -2.81
N GLN A 50 -22.17 13.31 -2.45
CA GLN A 50 -22.65 11.96 -2.28
C GLN A 50 -24.16 11.84 -2.52
N CYS A 51 -24.56 10.83 -3.27
CA CYS A 51 -25.96 10.43 -3.39
C CYS A 51 -26.31 9.42 -2.31
N TRP A 52 -27.32 9.71 -1.51
CA TRP A 52 -27.77 8.84 -0.39
C TRP A 52 -28.66 7.67 -0.84
N VAL A 53 -28.89 7.50 -2.14
CA VAL A 53 -29.66 6.37 -2.70
C VAL A 53 -28.72 5.37 -3.37
N CYS A 54 -27.89 5.81 -4.32
CA CYS A 54 -27.04 4.91 -5.10
C CYS A 54 -25.57 4.89 -4.69
N GLY A 55 -25.17 5.68 -3.68
CA GLY A 55 -23.78 5.75 -3.21
C GLY A 55 -22.83 6.51 -4.15
N PHE A 56 -23.31 7.06 -5.27
CA PHE A 56 -22.49 7.87 -6.19
C PHE A 56 -21.86 9.04 -5.45
N LYS A 57 -20.52 9.14 -5.46
CA LYS A 57 -19.78 10.12 -4.68
C LYS A 57 -18.48 10.54 -5.34
N GLY A 58 -18.00 11.73 -4.96
CA GLY A 58 -16.70 12.23 -5.39
C GLY A 58 -16.16 13.30 -4.45
N ALA A 59 -14.85 13.55 -4.57
CA ALA A 59 -14.13 14.48 -3.70
C ALA A 59 -14.20 15.94 -4.18
N ARG A 60 -14.51 16.19 -5.46
CA ARG A 60 -14.59 17.54 -6.06
C ARG A 60 -15.62 17.61 -7.18
N ALA A 61 -16.18 18.80 -7.38
CA ALA A 61 -17.12 19.12 -8.46
C ALA A 61 -16.57 18.77 -9.85
N LEU A 62 -15.25 18.86 -10.06
CA LEU A 62 -14.61 18.47 -11.32
C LEU A 62 -14.94 17.03 -11.74
N GLN A 63 -15.02 16.11 -10.78
CA GLN A 63 -15.38 14.70 -11.06
C GLN A 63 -16.84 14.59 -11.50
N LEU A 64 -17.70 15.39 -10.88
CA LEU A 64 -19.13 15.46 -11.25
C LEU A 64 -19.31 16.04 -12.65
N LEU A 65 -18.62 17.13 -12.99
CA LEU A 65 -18.63 17.71 -14.34
C LEU A 65 -18.17 16.70 -15.40
N LYS A 66 -17.10 15.96 -15.13
CA LYS A 66 -16.63 14.88 -16.03
C LYS A 66 -17.67 13.80 -16.22
N PHE A 67 -18.32 13.37 -15.13
CA PHE A 67 -19.33 12.32 -15.16
C PHE A 67 -20.54 12.70 -16.03
N ILE A 68 -21.06 13.95 -15.87
CA ILE A 68 -22.20 14.44 -16.65
C ILE A 68 -21.80 14.92 -18.05
N LYS A 69 -20.53 14.80 -18.46
CA LYS A 69 -19.99 15.29 -19.73
C LYS A 69 -20.32 16.77 -19.95
N ALA A 70 -20.13 17.59 -18.93
CA ALA A 70 -20.42 19.03 -18.99
C ALA A 70 -19.67 19.73 -20.15
N PRO A 71 -20.18 20.82 -20.71
CA PRO A 71 -19.51 21.55 -21.76
C PRO A 71 -18.17 22.15 -21.27
N TYR A 72 -17.24 22.40 -22.21
CA TYR A 72 -15.90 22.89 -21.88
C TYR A 72 -15.94 24.21 -21.09
N THR A 73 -16.90 25.10 -21.38
CA THR A 73 -17.11 26.35 -20.64
C THR A 73 -17.33 26.16 -19.16
N ALA A 74 -18.03 25.07 -18.74
CA ALA A 74 -18.24 24.76 -17.34
C ALA A 74 -16.93 24.34 -16.61
N PHE A 75 -16.01 23.72 -17.33
CA PHE A 75 -14.68 23.40 -16.78
C PHE A 75 -13.82 24.64 -16.61
N GLN A 76 -13.91 25.60 -17.54
CA GLN A 76 -13.23 26.89 -17.43
C GLN A 76 -13.76 27.68 -16.24
N GLU A 77 -15.09 27.81 -16.14
CA GLU A 77 -15.73 28.50 -15.03
C GLU A 77 -15.39 27.84 -13.66
N LEU A 78 -15.38 26.52 -13.56
CA LEU A 78 -14.95 25.83 -12.35
C LEU A 78 -13.49 26.14 -12.02
N LYS A 79 -12.60 26.17 -13.02
CA LYS A 79 -11.19 26.52 -12.83
C LYS A 79 -11.04 27.98 -12.34
N ASP A 80 -11.80 28.91 -12.84
CA ASP A 80 -11.81 30.31 -12.39
C ASP A 80 -12.34 30.41 -10.95
N ILE A 81 -13.38 29.66 -10.62
CA ILE A 81 -13.88 29.52 -9.27
C ILE A 81 -12.79 28.92 -8.36
N ASP A 82 -12.11 27.88 -8.75
CA ASP A 82 -11.05 27.22 -7.98
C ASP A 82 -9.80 28.13 -7.82
N SER A 83 -9.45 28.96 -8.79
CA SER A 83 -8.30 29.87 -8.72
C SER A 83 -8.55 31.10 -7.84
N GLN A 84 -9.77 31.62 -7.85
CA GLN A 84 -10.18 32.75 -7.01
C GLN A 84 -10.46 32.38 -5.58
N TYR A 85 -10.76 31.11 -5.36
CA TYR A 85 -10.86 30.49 -4.05
C TYR A 85 -9.60 29.65 -3.86
N ASN A 86 -8.78 30.04 -2.88
CA ASN A 86 -8.12 29.04 -2.05
C ASN A 86 -9.26 28.22 -1.42
N PHE A 87 -9.91 27.36 -2.22
CA PHE A 87 -10.56 26.23 -1.60
C PHE A 87 -9.46 25.65 -0.73
N LYS A 88 -9.58 25.92 0.59
CA LYS A 88 -8.89 25.07 1.54
C LYS A 88 -9.23 23.71 1.00
N SER A 89 -8.33 23.20 0.11
CA SER A 89 -8.33 21.80 -0.07
C SER A 89 -8.49 21.32 1.36
N THR A 90 -9.53 20.61 1.67
CA THR A 90 -9.41 19.51 2.55
C THR A 90 -8.73 18.42 1.69
N THR A 91 -7.57 18.70 1.13
CA THR A 91 -6.44 18.21 1.85
C THR A 91 -6.86 18.41 3.28
N GLN A 92 -7.48 17.37 3.90
CA GLN A 92 -7.05 17.17 5.28
C GLN A 92 -5.68 17.80 5.22
N VAL A 93 -5.47 18.93 5.98
CA VAL A 93 -4.15 19.13 6.55
C VAL A 93 -3.93 17.74 7.09
N VAL A 94 -3.25 16.93 6.26
CA VAL A 94 -2.59 15.75 6.70
C VAL A 94 -1.72 16.44 7.69
N LYS A 95 -2.21 16.49 8.95
CA LYS A 95 -1.45 16.80 10.15
C LYS A 95 -0.19 16.11 9.82
N PRO A 96 0.93 16.82 9.57
CA PRO A 96 2.08 16.28 8.87
C PRO A 96 2.17 14.91 9.45
N LYS A 97 1.83 13.92 8.67
CA LYS A 97 1.39 12.57 9.07
C LYS A 97 2.50 12.19 9.98
N ASP A 98 2.26 12.20 11.32
CA ASP A 98 3.32 12.25 12.32
C ASP A 98 4.39 11.36 11.76
N GLN A 99 5.47 11.97 11.29
CA GLN A 99 6.34 11.33 10.31
C GLN A 99 6.78 10.07 11.00
N LEU A 100 6.42 8.91 10.48
CA LEU A 100 6.66 7.65 11.16
C LEU A 100 8.11 7.67 11.64
N LYS A 101 8.31 7.43 12.92
CA LYS A 101 9.63 7.40 13.54
C LYS A 101 10.00 5.97 13.86
N LEU A 102 11.28 5.70 13.85
CA LEU A 102 11.79 4.47 14.44
C LEU A 102 11.45 4.46 15.93
N PRO A 103 11.28 3.29 16.53
CA PRO A 103 11.05 3.19 17.97
C PRO A 103 12.14 3.90 18.77
N GLU A 104 11.76 4.47 19.90
CA GLU A 104 12.72 5.04 20.83
C GLU A 104 13.76 3.99 21.25
N GLY A 105 15.01 4.41 21.41
CA GLY A 105 16.13 3.51 21.70
C GLY A 105 16.67 2.71 20.51
N PHE A 106 16.15 2.94 19.29
CA PHE A 106 16.70 2.26 18.10
C PHE A 106 18.18 2.55 17.93
N THR A 107 18.98 1.50 17.90
CA THR A 107 20.44 1.58 17.67
C THR A 107 20.80 0.67 16.49
N PRO A 108 21.45 1.19 15.41
CA PRO A 108 21.95 0.33 14.34
C PRO A 108 22.89 -0.75 14.90
N ILE A 109 22.78 -1.99 14.43
CA ILE A 109 23.59 -3.12 14.94
C ILE A 109 25.09 -2.82 14.89
N LEU A 110 25.57 -2.20 13.83
CA LEU A 110 27.02 -1.94 13.65
C LEU A 110 27.53 -0.76 14.49
N ALA A 111 26.65 0.10 14.98
CA ALA A 111 26.99 1.20 15.88
C ALA A 111 26.93 0.80 17.37
N GLY A 112 26.20 -0.25 17.68
CA GLY A 112 25.99 -0.74 19.04
C GLY A 112 27.18 -1.53 19.57
N LYS A 113 27.20 -1.70 20.90
CA LYS A 113 28.18 -2.50 21.66
C LYS A 113 27.48 -3.22 22.80
N GLY A 114 28.14 -4.25 23.35
CA GLY A 114 27.65 -4.95 24.53
C GLY A 114 26.85 -6.22 24.23
N LEU A 115 26.45 -6.90 25.30
CA LEU A 115 25.87 -8.23 25.25
C LEU A 115 24.57 -8.32 24.45
N ILE A 116 23.71 -7.32 24.57
CA ILE A 116 22.40 -7.31 23.87
C ILE A 116 22.62 -7.17 22.36
N ARG A 117 23.57 -6.28 21.96
CA ARG A 117 23.98 -6.16 20.56
C ARG A 117 24.50 -7.48 20.01
N ASP A 118 25.33 -8.19 20.76
CA ASP A 118 25.92 -9.45 20.32
C ASP A 118 24.87 -10.56 20.19
N LYS A 119 23.91 -10.63 21.09
CA LYS A 119 22.75 -11.52 20.97
C LYS A 119 21.93 -11.20 19.74
N ALA A 120 21.63 -9.92 19.46
CA ALA A 120 20.90 -9.49 18.27
C ALA A 120 21.66 -9.84 16.99
N PHE A 121 22.96 -9.62 16.95
CA PHE A 121 23.82 -9.97 15.81
C PHE A 121 23.85 -11.49 15.57
N ASN A 122 24.03 -12.29 16.63
CA ASN A 122 24.02 -13.76 16.53
C ASN A 122 22.67 -14.29 16.04
N TYR A 123 21.56 -13.71 16.50
CA TYR A 123 20.24 -14.05 16.00
C TYR A 123 20.08 -13.73 14.51
N LEU A 124 20.54 -12.57 14.05
CA LEU A 124 20.54 -12.22 12.62
C LEU A 124 21.39 -13.19 11.80
N SER A 125 22.58 -13.51 12.28
CA SER A 125 23.50 -14.45 11.63
C SER A 125 22.90 -15.86 11.52
N SER A 126 22.22 -16.35 12.58
CA SER A 126 21.54 -17.64 12.56
C SER A 126 20.38 -17.71 11.55
N ARG A 127 19.89 -16.55 11.09
CA ARG A 127 18.90 -16.43 10.03
C ARG A 127 19.47 -16.10 8.66
N GLY A 128 20.78 -16.25 8.48
CA GLY A 128 21.45 -16.00 7.21
C GLY A 128 21.54 -14.51 6.81
N VAL A 129 21.30 -13.61 7.75
CA VAL A 129 21.46 -12.16 7.52
C VAL A 129 22.93 -11.80 7.70
N THR A 130 23.54 -11.29 6.63
CA THR A 130 24.97 -10.93 6.61
C THR A 130 25.20 -9.49 7.11
N PRO A 131 26.44 -9.12 7.46
CA PRO A 131 26.78 -7.71 7.76
C PRO A 131 26.40 -6.73 6.65
N GLN A 132 26.53 -7.15 5.38
CA GLN A 132 26.12 -6.34 4.23
C GLN A 132 24.60 -6.09 4.20
N ASP A 133 23.81 -7.12 4.55
CA ASP A 133 22.35 -6.95 4.67
C ASP A 133 22.01 -6.00 5.81
N ILE A 134 22.68 -6.10 6.95
CA ILE A 134 22.48 -5.22 8.10
C ILE A 134 22.66 -3.75 7.69
N VAL A 135 23.72 -3.45 6.93
CA VAL A 135 23.95 -2.10 6.39
C VAL A 135 22.87 -1.72 5.37
N LYS A 136 22.63 -2.60 4.39
CA LYS A 136 21.70 -2.35 3.28
C LYS A 136 20.29 -2.01 3.77
N TYR A 137 19.80 -2.72 4.77
CA TYR A 137 18.46 -2.55 5.32
C TYR A 137 18.43 -1.66 6.57
N ASN A 138 19.56 -1.10 6.99
CA ASN A 138 19.70 -0.31 8.21
C ASN A 138 19.11 -1.01 9.44
N ILE A 139 19.42 -2.30 9.61
CA ILE A 139 18.88 -3.12 10.70
C ILE A 139 19.49 -2.67 12.03
N GLY A 140 18.62 -2.48 13.03
CA GLY A 140 19.03 -2.11 14.37
C GLY A 140 18.36 -2.98 15.43
N TYR A 141 18.61 -2.65 16.67
CA TYR A 141 18.03 -3.32 17.83
C TYR A 141 17.62 -2.31 18.90
N ILE A 142 16.88 -2.76 19.89
CA ILE A 142 16.49 -1.97 21.04
C ILE A 142 16.95 -2.72 22.30
N GLU A 143 17.70 -2.00 23.14
CA GLU A 143 18.30 -2.55 24.33
C GLU A 143 17.39 -2.41 25.55
N GLU A 144 16.63 -1.33 25.65
CA GLU A 144 15.82 -0.98 26.81
C GLU A 144 14.38 -0.63 26.43
N GLY A 145 13.49 -0.63 27.41
CA GLY A 145 12.11 -0.21 27.28
C GLY A 145 11.16 -1.32 26.76
N PRO A 146 9.96 -0.94 26.31
CA PRO A 146 8.90 -1.91 25.93
C PRO A 146 9.24 -2.81 24.75
N LEU A 147 10.26 -2.46 23.97
CA LEU A 147 10.76 -3.23 22.82
C LEU A 147 12.18 -3.74 23.07
N ASN A 148 12.59 -3.89 24.33
CA ASN A 148 13.88 -4.53 24.63
C ASN A 148 13.96 -5.92 23.95
N ASN A 149 15.15 -6.31 23.54
CA ASN A 149 15.40 -7.55 22.80
C ASN A 149 14.65 -7.67 21.46
N PHE A 150 14.28 -6.53 20.83
CA PHE A 150 13.75 -6.53 19.48
C PHE A 150 14.79 -6.09 18.46
N ILE A 151 14.87 -6.82 17.37
CA ILE A 151 15.47 -6.36 16.12
C ILE A 151 14.44 -5.55 15.38
N ILE A 152 14.84 -4.38 14.92
CA ILE A 152 14.01 -3.49 14.10
C ILE A 152 14.57 -3.47 12.70
N THR A 153 13.72 -3.81 11.73
CA THR A 153 14.03 -3.72 10.30
C THR A 153 13.21 -2.58 9.69
N PRO A 154 13.83 -1.43 9.41
CA PRO A 154 13.16 -0.30 8.77
C PRO A 154 12.84 -0.58 7.30
N SER A 155 11.80 0.06 6.81
CA SER A 155 11.48 0.16 5.39
C SER A 155 11.37 1.63 5.00
N TYR A 156 12.00 1.99 3.90
CA TYR A 156 12.00 3.37 3.39
C TYR A 156 11.33 3.41 2.01
N ASP A 157 10.63 4.50 1.72
CA ASP A 157 10.11 4.77 0.39
C ASP A 157 11.24 5.19 -0.58
N ARG A 158 10.92 5.31 -1.86
CA ARG A 158 11.89 5.69 -2.92
C ARG A 158 12.53 7.07 -2.73
N ASN A 159 11.99 7.91 -1.84
CA ASN A 159 12.52 9.22 -1.49
C ASN A 159 13.39 9.19 -0.21
N GLY A 160 13.56 8.02 0.39
CA GLY A 160 14.33 7.83 1.62
C GLY A 160 13.57 8.13 2.91
N PHE A 161 12.25 8.35 2.87
CA PHE A 161 11.44 8.53 4.07
C PHE A 161 11.01 7.19 4.65
N LEU A 162 11.10 7.06 5.99
CA LEU A 162 10.62 5.88 6.70
C LEU A 162 9.12 5.69 6.43
N ASN A 163 8.76 4.59 5.75
CA ASN A 163 7.38 4.27 5.42
C ASN A 163 6.79 3.14 6.28
N TYR A 164 7.65 2.28 6.85
CA TYR A 164 7.28 1.21 7.76
C TYR A 164 8.47 0.73 8.59
N TRP A 165 8.25 -0.14 9.56
CA TRP A 165 9.27 -0.95 10.21
C TRP A 165 8.64 -2.23 10.79
N VAL A 166 9.43 -3.27 10.94
CA VAL A 166 9.03 -4.50 11.65
C VAL A 166 9.98 -4.73 12.79
N GLY A 167 9.41 -5.06 13.94
CA GLY A 167 10.15 -5.54 15.11
C GLY A 167 10.03 -7.05 15.24
N ARG A 168 11.15 -7.74 15.42
CA ARG A 168 11.23 -9.17 15.73
C ARG A 168 11.98 -9.39 17.04
N SER A 169 11.33 -10.00 18.03
CA SER A 169 12.02 -10.37 19.26
C SER A 169 13.02 -11.50 18.99
N PHE A 170 14.23 -11.36 19.54
CA PHE A 170 15.22 -12.42 19.61
C PHE A 170 15.24 -13.11 20.98
N ASP A 171 14.34 -12.73 21.88
CA ASP A 171 14.08 -13.48 23.11
C ASP A 171 13.21 -14.71 22.79
N PRO A 172 13.68 -15.94 23.03
CA PRO A 172 12.89 -17.14 22.76
C PRO A 172 11.62 -17.22 23.60
N ASN A 173 11.59 -16.58 24.77
CA ASN A 173 10.48 -16.57 25.72
C ASN A 173 9.53 -15.39 25.53
N ALA A 174 9.75 -14.54 24.52
CA ALA A 174 8.90 -13.38 24.28
C ALA A 174 7.45 -13.79 23.98
N TYR A 175 6.49 -13.25 24.71
CA TYR A 175 5.06 -13.47 24.48
C TYR A 175 4.64 -12.99 23.08
N HIS A 176 5.10 -11.81 22.70
CA HIS A 176 4.89 -11.28 21.35
C HIS A 176 6.20 -11.32 20.57
N LYS A 177 6.27 -12.19 19.58
CA LYS A 177 7.47 -12.31 18.72
C LYS A 177 7.58 -11.21 17.66
N HIS A 178 6.48 -10.51 17.37
CA HIS A 178 6.43 -9.47 16.36
C HIS A 178 5.83 -8.17 16.89
N LYS A 179 6.34 -7.04 16.42
CA LYS A 179 5.79 -5.72 16.67
C LYS A 179 5.79 -4.92 15.37
N LEU A 180 4.72 -4.18 15.17
CA LEU A 180 4.51 -3.36 13.96
C LEU A 180 4.12 -1.94 14.39
N PRO A 181 4.43 -0.90 13.59
CA PRO A 181 4.00 0.45 13.88
C PRO A 181 2.48 0.58 13.72
N PRO A 182 1.82 1.46 14.50
CA PRO A 182 0.39 1.72 14.37
C PRO A 182 0.09 2.60 13.15
N THR A 183 0.46 2.13 11.96
CA THR A 183 0.26 2.85 10.70
C THR A 183 -0.28 1.94 9.60
N SER A 184 -0.75 2.55 8.51
CA SER A 184 -1.27 1.81 7.37
C SER A 184 -0.18 0.98 6.69
N LYS A 185 -0.53 -0.25 6.29
CA LYS A 185 0.29 -1.10 5.41
C LYS A 185 0.09 -0.80 3.91
N ASP A 186 -0.63 0.28 3.56
CA ASP A 186 -0.78 0.67 2.15
C ASP A 186 0.48 1.39 1.63
N ILE A 187 1.58 0.66 1.65
CA ILE A 187 2.93 1.09 1.25
C ILE A 187 3.56 0.02 0.34
N ILE A 188 4.73 0.31 -0.20
CA ILE A 188 5.62 -0.67 -0.84
C ILE A 188 6.75 -0.96 0.15
N GLY A 189 6.88 -2.23 0.53
CA GLY A 189 7.96 -2.66 1.41
C GLY A 189 9.32 -2.53 0.73
N PHE A 190 10.30 -1.93 1.44
CA PHE A 190 11.67 -1.70 0.93
C PHE A 190 11.75 -0.92 -0.38
N ASP A 191 10.77 -0.06 -0.69
CA ASP A 191 10.61 0.63 -1.98
C ASP A 191 11.91 1.32 -2.47
N MET A 192 12.70 1.90 -1.56
CA MET A 192 13.99 2.51 -1.89
C MET A 192 15.00 1.52 -2.53
N LEU A 193 14.87 0.23 -2.26
CA LEU A 193 15.77 -0.82 -2.71
C LEU A 193 15.24 -1.60 -3.93
N ILE A 194 14.02 -1.28 -4.40
CA ILE A 194 13.32 -2.03 -5.43
C ILE A 194 13.53 -1.43 -6.82
N ASN A 195 13.86 -2.29 -7.77
CA ASN A 195 13.94 -1.93 -9.17
C ASN A 195 12.80 -2.57 -9.97
N PHE A 196 11.80 -1.76 -10.34
CA PHE A 196 10.62 -2.21 -11.08
C PHE A 196 10.86 -2.45 -12.60
N ASN A 197 12.12 -2.44 -13.06
CA ASN A 197 12.48 -2.86 -14.41
C ASN A 197 13.03 -4.31 -14.44
N LEU A 198 13.29 -4.91 -13.29
CA LEU A 198 13.84 -6.25 -13.12
C LEU A 198 12.79 -7.24 -12.62
N PRO A 199 12.99 -8.55 -12.78
CA PRO A 199 12.18 -9.57 -12.14
C PRO A 199 12.03 -9.30 -10.65
N LEU A 200 10.82 -9.49 -10.12
CA LEU A 200 10.45 -9.10 -8.77
C LEU A 200 9.88 -10.28 -8.02
N ILE A 201 10.32 -10.47 -6.77
CA ILE A 201 9.76 -11.47 -5.85
C ILE A 201 8.89 -10.75 -4.83
N ILE A 202 7.72 -11.28 -4.56
CA ILE A 202 6.81 -10.80 -3.51
C ILE A 202 6.74 -11.88 -2.43
N CYS A 203 7.05 -11.54 -1.19
CA CYS A 203 7.03 -12.43 -0.03
C CYS A 203 6.32 -11.78 1.17
N GLU A 204 6.05 -12.55 2.23
CA GLU A 204 5.28 -12.02 3.36
C GLU A 204 6.11 -11.16 4.30
N GLY A 205 7.27 -11.62 4.67
CA GLY A 205 8.08 -11.06 5.76
C GLY A 205 9.33 -10.30 5.31
N ALA A 206 9.83 -9.45 6.20
CA ALA A 206 11.08 -8.72 5.98
C ALA A 206 12.28 -9.67 5.88
N PHE A 207 12.35 -10.69 6.74
CA PHE A 207 13.46 -11.66 6.72
C PHE A 207 13.46 -12.51 5.46
N ASP A 208 12.26 -12.82 4.90
CA ASP A 208 12.15 -13.55 3.65
C ASP A 208 12.73 -12.73 2.49
N ALA A 209 12.36 -11.45 2.40
CA ALA A 209 12.91 -10.55 1.40
C ALA A 209 14.44 -10.39 1.52
N ILE A 210 14.96 -10.34 2.75
CA ILE A 210 16.39 -10.24 3.02
C ILE A 210 17.12 -11.54 2.62
N ALA A 211 16.57 -12.71 3.01
CA ALA A 211 17.16 -14.01 2.73
C ALA A 211 17.25 -14.30 1.22
N LEU A 212 16.32 -13.80 0.43
CA LEU A 212 16.32 -13.93 -1.02
C LEU A 212 17.52 -13.25 -1.70
N LYS A 213 18.17 -12.25 -1.06
CA LYS A 213 19.32 -11.49 -1.61
C LYS A 213 19.06 -10.92 -3.02
N ARG A 214 17.80 -10.67 -3.37
CA ARG A 214 17.35 -10.28 -4.71
C ARG A 214 16.43 -9.06 -4.67
N ASN A 215 15.82 -8.74 -5.79
CA ASN A 215 14.80 -7.71 -5.92
C ASN A 215 13.48 -8.23 -5.32
N ALA A 216 13.30 -8.07 -4.00
CA ALA A 216 12.21 -8.69 -3.26
C ALA A 216 11.45 -7.66 -2.41
N ILE A 217 10.12 -7.71 -2.48
CA ILE A 217 9.21 -6.84 -1.71
C ILE A 217 8.53 -7.66 -0.62
N PRO A 218 8.71 -7.31 0.67
CA PRO A 218 7.90 -7.85 1.74
C PRO A 218 6.54 -7.14 1.80
N LEU A 219 5.47 -7.91 1.99
CA LEU A 219 4.12 -7.38 2.19
C LEU A 219 3.88 -6.89 3.62
N PHE A 220 4.76 -7.28 4.57
CA PHE A 220 4.54 -7.14 6.01
C PHE A 220 3.19 -7.72 6.46
N GLY A 221 2.76 -8.76 5.79
CA GLY A 221 1.49 -9.48 5.93
C GLY A 221 1.16 -10.24 4.65
N LYS A 222 -0.11 -10.65 4.47
CA LYS A 222 -0.52 -11.57 3.39
C LYS A 222 -1.09 -10.88 2.13
N LYS A 223 -1.35 -9.57 2.17
CA LYS A 223 -2.08 -8.89 1.09
C LYS A 223 -1.22 -7.86 0.38
N ILE A 224 -1.26 -7.90 -0.95
CA ILE A 224 -0.71 -6.84 -1.79
C ILE A 224 -1.47 -5.54 -1.51
N SER A 225 -0.75 -4.49 -1.11
CA SER A 225 -1.33 -3.17 -0.85
C SER A 225 -1.86 -2.54 -2.13
N LYS A 226 -2.79 -1.59 -2.01
CA LYS A 226 -3.31 -0.86 -3.18
C LYS A 226 -2.22 -0.07 -3.88
N THR A 227 -1.29 0.49 -3.11
CA THR A 227 -0.15 1.24 -3.62
C THR A 227 0.80 0.33 -4.40
N LEU A 228 1.17 -0.84 -3.86
CA LEU A 228 1.99 -1.83 -4.55
C LEU A 228 1.29 -2.35 -5.82
N TYR A 229 0.01 -2.72 -5.72
CA TYR A 229 -0.74 -3.21 -6.88
C TYR A 229 -0.73 -2.23 -8.06
N LYS A 230 -0.97 -0.94 -7.79
CA LYS A 230 -0.91 0.12 -8.82
C LYS A 230 0.48 0.22 -9.44
N GLU A 231 1.53 0.12 -8.64
CA GLU A 231 2.90 0.17 -9.12
C GLU A 231 3.24 -1.04 -9.99
N LEU A 232 2.85 -2.25 -9.58
CA LEU A 232 3.03 -3.47 -10.39
C LEU A 232 2.37 -3.36 -11.77
N VAL A 233 1.13 -2.86 -11.82
CA VAL A 233 0.40 -2.67 -13.08
C VAL A 233 1.08 -1.63 -13.97
N ARG A 234 1.55 -0.51 -13.42
CA ARG A 234 2.11 0.63 -14.17
C ARG A 234 3.56 0.44 -14.58
N SER A 235 4.32 -0.32 -13.79
CA SER A 235 5.76 -0.50 -13.97
C SER A 235 6.09 -1.37 -15.19
N LYS A 236 7.36 -1.33 -15.58
CA LYS A 236 7.92 -2.17 -16.68
C LYS A 236 8.24 -3.60 -16.24
N VAL A 237 8.06 -3.95 -14.97
CA VAL A 237 8.31 -5.31 -14.49
C VAL A 237 7.45 -6.28 -15.30
N LYS A 238 8.07 -7.32 -15.84
CA LYS A 238 7.38 -8.37 -16.59
C LYS A 238 7.17 -9.61 -15.75
N GLN A 239 8.19 -10.03 -15.02
CA GLN A 239 8.20 -11.28 -14.26
C GLN A 239 8.01 -11.01 -12.78
N ILE A 240 6.99 -11.63 -12.21
CA ILE A 240 6.64 -11.50 -10.79
C ILE A 240 6.52 -12.88 -10.18
N TYR A 241 7.34 -13.13 -9.17
CA TYR A 241 7.37 -14.37 -8.41
C TYR A 241 6.60 -14.18 -7.11
N LEU A 242 5.60 -15.01 -6.86
CA LEU A 242 4.82 -15.00 -5.62
C LEU A 242 5.35 -16.09 -4.69
N ALA A 243 6.08 -15.69 -3.66
CA ALA A 243 6.65 -16.52 -2.61
C ALA A 243 5.87 -16.28 -1.30
N LEU A 244 4.57 -16.58 -1.32
CA LEU A 244 3.66 -16.40 -0.18
C LEU A 244 3.38 -17.76 0.46
N ASP A 245 3.01 -17.73 1.75
CA ASP A 245 2.71 -18.93 2.51
C ASP A 245 1.53 -19.71 1.93
N GLN A 246 1.45 -20.99 2.25
CA GLN A 246 0.42 -21.88 1.72
C GLN A 246 -1.00 -21.42 2.07
N ASP A 247 -1.20 -20.81 3.22
CA ASP A 247 -2.49 -20.27 3.65
C ASP A 247 -2.92 -18.99 2.90
N ALA A 248 -2.00 -18.36 2.15
CA ALA A 248 -2.27 -17.22 1.26
C ALA A 248 -2.46 -17.63 -0.22
N ILE A 249 -2.55 -18.95 -0.53
CA ILE A 249 -2.60 -19.46 -1.90
C ILE A 249 -3.78 -18.89 -2.71
N LEU A 250 -4.96 -18.79 -2.11
CA LEU A 250 -6.15 -18.25 -2.79
C LEU A 250 -6.00 -16.77 -3.13
N ASP A 251 -5.42 -15.98 -2.22
CA ASP A 251 -5.10 -14.57 -2.47
C ASP A 251 -4.02 -14.47 -3.58
N SER A 252 -3.01 -15.34 -3.56
CA SER A 252 -1.97 -15.43 -4.60
C SER A 252 -2.55 -15.72 -5.98
N LEU A 253 -3.47 -16.70 -6.08
CA LEU A 253 -4.15 -17.04 -7.34
C LEU A 253 -5.06 -15.90 -7.84
N LYS A 254 -5.65 -15.14 -6.93
CA LYS A 254 -6.42 -13.94 -7.29
C LYS A 254 -5.51 -12.87 -7.87
N TYR A 255 -4.41 -12.54 -7.20
CA TYR A 255 -3.44 -11.56 -7.69
C TYR A 255 -2.79 -12.01 -9.01
N ALA A 256 -2.46 -13.30 -9.13
CA ALA A 256 -1.94 -13.86 -10.37
C ALA A 256 -2.91 -13.60 -11.54
N LYS A 257 -4.19 -13.95 -11.40
CA LYS A 257 -5.22 -13.70 -12.42
C LYS A 257 -5.29 -12.23 -12.83
N GLU A 258 -5.32 -11.34 -11.83
CA GLU A 258 -5.44 -9.90 -12.07
C GLU A 258 -4.21 -9.33 -12.78
N LEU A 259 -2.99 -9.70 -12.34
CA LEU A 259 -1.75 -9.19 -12.92
C LEU A 259 -1.46 -9.78 -14.32
N MET A 260 -1.81 -11.04 -14.57
CA MET A 260 -1.74 -11.65 -15.90
C MET A 260 -2.59 -10.90 -16.92
N ALA A 261 -3.74 -10.37 -16.54
CA ALA A 261 -4.59 -9.56 -17.41
C ALA A 261 -3.91 -8.24 -17.85
N TYR A 262 -2.88 -7.79 -17.12
CA TYR A 262 -2.03 -6.65 -17.50
C TYR A 262 -0.72 -7.06 -18.19
N GLY A 263 -0.65 -8.30 -18.69
CA GLY A 263 0.51 -8.80 -19.43
C GLY A 263 1.73 -9.12 -18.56
N LYS A 264 1.54 -9.37 -17.28
CA LYS A 264 2.61 -9.81 -16.37
C LYS A 264 2.73 -11.33 -16.42
N GLU A 265 3.97 -11.83 -16.44
CA GLU A 265 4.30 -13.24 -16.26
C GLU A 265 4.38 -13.55 -14.77
N ILE A 266 3.50 -14.39 -14.28
CA ILE A 266 3.42 -14.72 -12.86
C ILE A 266 3.97 -16.11 -12.60
N PHE A 267 4.85 -16.21 -11.62
CA PHE A 267 5.44 -17.46 -11.13
C PHE A 267 4.92 -17.70 -9.72
N LEU A 268 4.23 -18.80 -9.50
CA LEU A 268 3.77 -19.20 -8.18
C LEU A 268 4.79 -20.18 -7.60
N LEU A 269 5.48 -19.77 -6.53
CA LEU A 269 6.50 -20.62 -5.92
C LEU A 269 5.85 -21.52 -4.87
N GLU A 270 6.09 -22.84 -5.01
CA GLU A 270 5.66 -23.85 -4.05
C GLU A 270 6.82 -24.17 -3.09
N LEU A 271 6.72 -23.67 -1.86
CA LEU A 271 7.82 -23.71 -0.90
C LEU A 271 7.71 -24.87 0.11
N GLY A 272 6.74 -25.77 -0.08
CA GLY A 272 6.57 -26.97 0.76
C GLY A 272 6.27 -26.65 2.23
N GLY A 273 5.64 -25.50 2.50
CA GLY A 273 5.29 -25.05 3.85
C GLY A 273 6.43 -24.38 4.62
N LYS A 274 7.54 -24.09 3.97
CA LYS A 274 8.68 -23.34 4.54
C LYS A 274 8.70 -21.91 4.03
N ASP A 275 9.18 -20.98 4.84
CA ASP A 275 9.42 -19.60 4.42
C ASP A 275 10.69 -19.49 3.58
N PRO A 276 10.82 -18.49 2.68
CA PRO A 276 12.06 -18.22 1.95
C PRO A 276 13.29 -18.09 2.87
N SER A 277 13.10 -17.54 4.08
CA SER A 277 14.18 -17.42 5.08
C SER A 277 14.60 -18.76 5.71
N GLU A 278 13.72 -19.76 5.72
CA GLU A 278 14.02 -21.12 6.19
C GLU A 278 14.66 -21.98 5.11
N ILE A 279 14.27 -21.76 3.85
CA ILE A 279 14.84 -22.45 2.68
C ILE A 279 16.29 -21.99 2.45
N GLY A 280 16.54 -20.68 2.60
CA GLY A 280 17.85 -20.08 2.38
C GLY A 280 18.12 -19.73 0.91
N PHE A 281 19.21 -18.99 0.70
CA PHE A 281 19.52 -18.38 -0.59
C PHE A 281 19.78 -19.39 -1.73
N GLU A 282 20.56 -20.43 -1.46
CA GLU A 282 20.97 -21.40 -2.49
C GLU A 282 19.80 -22.20 -3.01
N ASP A 283 19.02 -22.80 -2.10
CA ASP A 283 17.85 -23.59 -2.48
C ASP A 283 16.74 -22.71 -3.10
N MET A 284 16.54 -21.50 -2.60
CA MET A 284 15.63 -20.55 -3.25
C MET A 284 16.08 -20.17 -4.66
N THR A 285 17.39 -20.17 -4.92
CA THR A 285 17.89 -19.96 -6.29
C THR A 285 17.48 -21.09 -7.21
N ASN A 286 17.58 -22.32 -6.75
CA ASN A 286 17.15 -23.51 -7.50
C ASN A 286 15.63 -23.49 -7.76
N VAL A 287 14.82 -23.14 -6.74
CA VAL A 287 13.37 -23.01 -6.88
C VAL A 287 13.01 -21.97 -7.94
N LEU A 288 13.66 -20.81 -7.92
CA LEU A 288 13.41 -19.74 -8.90
C LEU A 288 13.77 -20.17 -10.32
N GLN A 289 14.92 -20.85 -10.51
CA GLN A 289 15.37 -21.32 -11.82
C GLN A 289 14.48 -22.42 -12.42
N GLN A 290 13.91 -23.28 -11.58
CA GLN A 290 13.03 -24.37 -11.99
C GLN A 290 11.57 -23.94 -12.16
N SER A 291 11.19 -22.77 -11.64
CA SER A 291 9.82 -22.27 -11.69
C SER A 291 9.40 -21.95 -13.13
N LYS A 292 8.14 -22.20 -13.44
CA LYS A 292 7.54 -21.91 -14.74
C LYS A 292 6.46 -20.83 -14.60
N PRO A 293 6.26 -19.99 -15.62
CA PRO A 293 5.19 -19.02 -15.61
C PRO A 293 3.83 -19.72 -15.56
N LEU A 294 2.96 -19.24 -14.68
CA LEU A 294 1.61 -19.76 -14.51
C LEU A 294 0.79 -19.46 -15.78
N ASN A 295 0.25 -20.49 -16.40
CA ASN A 295 -0.70 -20.32 -17.49
C ASN A 295 -2.16 -20.35 -16.98
N PHE A 296 -3.11 -19.99 -17.84
CA PHE A 296 -4.52 -19.91 -17.44
C PHE A 296 -5.10 -21.28 -17.04
N GLN A 297 -4.71 -22.36 -17.68
CA GLN A 297 -5.20 -23.70 -17.35
C GLN A 297 -4.71 -24.15 -15.97
N GLU A 298 -3.44 -23.91 -15.65
CA GLU A 298 -2.86 -24.19 -14.33
C GLU A 298 -3.49 -23.33 -13.25
N LEU A 299 -3.75 -22.05 -13.53
CA LEU A 299 -4.44 -21.17 -12.61
C LEU A 299 -5.84 -21.70 -12.26
N VAL A 300 -6.60 -22.17 -13.25
CA VAL A 300 -7.94 -22.74 -13.02
C VAL A 300 -7.84 -24.05 -12.23
N LYS A 301 -6.92 -24.96 -12.61
CA LYS A 301 -6.68 -26.21 -11.87
C LYS A 301 -6.35 -25.97 -10.41
N LYS A 302 -5.41 -25.06 -10.14
CA LYS A 302 -5.04 -24.69 -8.75
C LYS A 302 -6.21 -24.07 -7.98
N LYS A 303 -7.01 -23.23 -8.61
CA LYS A 303 -8.22 -22.69 -7.96
C LYS A 303 -9.21 -23.76 -7.53
N ILE A 304 -9.43 -24.76 -8.36
CA ILE A 304 -10.33 -25.88 -8.05
C ILE A 304 -9.74 -26.75 -6.93
N LEU A 305 -8.43 -26.95 -6.92
CA LEU A 305 -7.75 -27.78 -5.92
C LEU A 305 -7.78 -27.17 -4.49
N TYR A 306 -7.75 -25.83 -4.39
CA TYR A 306 -7.65 -25.12 -3.12
C TYR A 306 -8.98 -24.45 -2.67
N GLN A 307 -10.09 -24.63 -3.40
CA GLN A 307 -11.45 -24.26 -2.97
C GLN A 307 -12.10 -25.38 -2.15
#